data_a483b66ca496ce246770b0d8697426f9
#
_entry.id   a483b66ca496ce246770b0d8697426f9
#
_cell.length_a   1.000
_cell.length_b   1.000
_cell.length_c   1.000
_cell.angle_alpha   90.00
_cell.angle_beta   90.00
_cell.angle_gamma   90.00
#
_symmetry.space_group_name_H-M   'P 1'
#
loop_
_entity.id
_entity.type
_entity.pdbx_description
1 polymer ?
#
loop_
_entity_poly.entity_id
_entity_poly.type
_entity_poly.pdbx_seq_one_letter_code
_entity_poly.pdbx_strand_id
1 'polypeptide(L)'
;MKYNVLIIFIIPLFIISCSRDIKDDVFKKPTIPIILISMDGFRWDYFDKTKTPNFDILINNGSKAESLIPVFPTKTFPNHITIVTGNYPQNHGIIANRMYDPIFDEDYYIGQGSKPVLDGKWYEAEPVWVTVEKSGLKAMTMFWPASD
;
A
#
# COMPACT_ATOMS: atom_id res chain seq x y z
N MET A 1 23.52 46.86 -62.69
CA MET A 1 22.71 45.89 -61.94
C MET A 1 23.42 45.61 -60.62
N LYS A 2 22.89 46.13 -59.53
CA LYS A 2 23.47 45.90 -58.15
C LYS A 2 22.64 44.80 -57.46
N TYR A 3 23.27 43.67 -57.15
CA TYR A 3 22.65 42.59 -56.42
C TYR A 3 22.82 42.85 -54.90
N ASN A 4 21.73 43.11 -54.21
CA ASN A 4 21.72 43.15 -52.75
C ASN A 4 21.66 41.73 -52.27
N VAL A 5 22.73 41.26 -51.60
CA VAL A 5 22.76 39.99 -50.91
C VAL A 5 22.20 40.19 -49.46
N LEU A 6 21.00 39.64 -49.22
CA LEU A 6 20.38 39.67 -47.93
C LEU A 6 20.96 38.48 -47.10
N ILE A 7 21.81 38.78 -46.14
CA ILE A 7 22.36 37.81 -45.24
C ILE A 7 21.35 37.61 -44.11
N ILE A 8 20.65 36.45 -44.11
CA ILE A 8 19.76 36.05 -43.02
C ILE A 8 20.60 35.37 -41.97
N PHE A 9 20.77 36.04 -40.82
CA PHE A 9 21.33 35.43 -39.62
C PHE A 9 20.30 34.52 -38.97
N ILE A 10 20.47 33.21 -39.10
CA ILE A 10 19.70 32.21 -38.32
C ILE A 10 20.39 32.10 -36.97
N ILE A 11 19.80 32.68 -35.96
CA ILE A 11 20.21 32.49 -34.56
C ILE A 11 19.67 31.11 -34.11
N PRO A 12 20.51 30.12 -33.78
CA PRO A 12 20.04 28.89 -33.21
C PRO A 12 19.52 29.18 -31.81
N LEU A 13 18.21 29.08 -31.62
CA LEU A 13 17.57 29.14 -30.33
C LEU A 13 17.91 27.83 -29.59
N PHE A 14 18.96 27.85 -28.79
CA PHE A 14 19.24 26.76 -27.83
C PHE A 14 18.14 26.77 -26.78
N ILE A 15 17.12 25.92 -26.97
CA ILE A 15 16.19 25.56 -25.90
C ILE A 15 17.00 24.70 -24.93
N ILE A 16 17.55 25.32 -23.89
CA ILE A 16 18.06 24.60 -22.72
C ILE A 16 16.80 24.04 -22.01
N SER A 17 16.43 22.85 -22.43
CA SER A 17 15.47 22.03 -21.69
C SER A 17 16.15 21.65 -20.39
N CYS A 18 15.84 22.40 -19.33
CA CYS A 18 16.20 22.03 -17.98
C CYS A 18 15.33 20.81 -17.61
N SER A 19 15.74 19.62 -18.04
CA SER A 19 15.23 18.38 -17.49
C SER A 19 15.72 18.30 -16.07
N ARG A 20 14.96 18.86 -15.13
CA ARG A 20 15.11 18.48 -13.73
C ARG A 20 14.85 16.98 -13.67
N ASP A 21 15.88 16.21 -13.43
CA ASP A 21 15.73 14.81 -13.02
C ASP A 21 14.96 14.79 -11.71
N ILE A 22 13.62 14.66 -11.82
CA ILE A 22 12.70 14.53 -10.68
C ILE A 22 12.94 13.21 -9.92
N LYS A 23 13.86 12.38 -10.43
CA LYS A 23 14.08 11.04 -9.84
C LYS A 23 14.88 11.04 -8.54
N ASP A 24 15.67 12.02 -8.24
CA ASP A 24 16.56 11.97 -7.07
C ASP A 24 16.01 12.62 -5.80
N ASP A 25 14.92 13.41 -5.88
CA ASP A 25 14.36 14.11 -4.72
C ASP A 25 13.13 13.43 -4.07
N VAL A 26 12.53 12.41 -4.70
CA VAL A 26 11.26 11.84 -4.24
C VAL A 26 11.43 10.81 -3.13
N PHE A 27 12.61 10.19 -2.99
CA PHE A 27 12.85 9.14 -2.01
C PHE A 27 14.09 9.40 -1.15
N LYS A 28 14.06 10.51 -0.40
CA LYS A 28 14.99 10.64 0.70
C LYS A 28 14.68 9.51 1.68
N LYS A 29 15.65 8.59 1.88
CA LYS A 29 15.49 7.43 2.76
C LYS A 29 14.90 7.89 4.10
N PRO A 30 13.73 7.40 4.51
CA PRO A 30 13.13 7.82 5.75
C PRO A 30 14.07 7.51 6.92
N THR A 31 14.27 8.50 7.79
CA THR A 31 15.10 8.35 8.99
C THR A 31 14.29 7.79 10.16
N ILE A 32 12.96 7.74 10.04
CA ILE A 32 12.06 7.29 11.08
C ILE A 32 11.33 6.04 10.59
N PRO A 33 11.39 4.92 11.33
CA PRO A 33 10.66 3.72 10.97
C PRO A 33 9.15 3.93 11.12
N ILE A 34 8.37 3.31 10.23
CA ILE A 34 6.91 3.24 10.34
C ILE A 34 6.54 1.85 10.85
N ILE A 35 5.73 1.80 11.88
CA ILE A 35 5.20 0.56 12.46
C ILE A 35 3.68 0.55 12.25
N LEU A 36 3.19 -0.42 11.49
CA LEU A 36 1.76 -0.66 11.30
C LEU A 36 1.35 -1.86 12.16
N ILE A 37 0.47 -1.64 13.13
CA ILE A 37 -0.06 -2.70 14.00
C ILE A 37 -1.55 -2.84 13.73
N SER A 38 -2.00 -4.05 13.41
CA SER A 38 -3.41 -4.39 13.30
C SER A 38 -3.82 -5.33 14.43
N MET A 39 -4.99 -5.06 14.99
CA MET A 39 -5.64 -5.91 15.99
C MET A 39 -7.01 -6.31 15.44
N ASP A 40 -7.10 -7.55 14.96
CA ASP A 40 -8.35 -8.06 14.38
C ASP A 40 -9.46 -8.13 15.43
N GLY A 41 -10.67 -7.74 15.02
CA GLY A 41 -11.83 -7.74 15.90
C GLY A 41 -11.81 -6.68 17.00
N PHE A 42 -10.83 -5.76 17.01
CA PHE A 42 -10.75 -4.69 17.99
C PHE A 42 -11.75 -3.58 17.67
N ARG A 43 -12.78 -3.46 18.50
CA ARG A 43 -13.89 -2.50 18.31
C ARG A 43 -13.49 -1.12 18.84
N TRP A 44 -13.93 -0.08 18.14
CA TRP A 44 -13.61 1.33 18.45
C TRP A 44 -13.93 1.77 19.87
N ASP A 45 -14.95 1.16 20.53
CA ASP A 45 -15.41 1.49 21.86
C ASP A 45 -14.76 0.63 22.98
N TYR A 46 -13.79 -0.21 22.66
CA TYR A 46 -13.12 -1.02 23.68
C TYR A 46 -12.29 -0.17 24.65
N PHE A 47 -11.83 0.98 24.23
CA PHE A 47 -11.17 1.96 25.09
C PHE A 47 -12.07 2.46 26.22
N ASP A 48 -13.39 2.47 26.04
CA ASP A 48 -14.36 2.90 27.03
C ASP A 48 -14.77 1.77 28.00
N LYS A 49 -14.40 0.53 27.67
CA LYS A 49 -14.83 -0.67 28.41
C LYS A 49 -13.79 -1.19 29.39
N THR A 50 -12.53 -0.80 29.23
CA THR A 50 -11.43 -1.25 30.07
C THR A 50 -10.32 -0.21 30.16
N LYS A 51 -9.46 -0.35 31.16
CA LYS A 51 -8.29 0.54 31.27
C LYS A 51 -7.23 0.14 30.25
N THR A 52 -6.79 1.10 29.46
CA THR A 52 -5.80 0.91 28.39
C THR A 52 -4.63 1.90 28.50
N PRO A 53 -3.87 1.88 29.62
CA PRO A 53 -2.92 2.97 29.93
C PRO A 53 -1.88 3.21 28.85
N ASN A 54 -1.42 2.17 28.15
CA ASN A 54 -0.46 2.32 27.06
C ASN A 54 -1.10 2.93 25.80
N PHE A 55 -2.36 2.58 25.50
CA PHE A 55 -3.09 3.26 24.41
C PHE A 55 -3.42 4.69 24.77
N ASP A 56 -3.73 4.98 26.03
CA ASP A 56 -3.98 6.34 26.51
C ASP A 56 -2.76 7.23 26.28
N ILE A 57 -1.54 6.70 26.49
CA ILE A 57 -0.30 7.42 26.19
C ILE A 57 -0.19 7.72 24.69
N LEU A 58 -0.48 6.75 23.83
CA LEU A 58 -0.43 6.92 22.38
C LEU A 58 -1.49 7.92 21.89
N ILE A 59 -2.70 7.84 22.42
CA ILE A 59 -3.80 8.74 22.10
C ILE A 59 -3.46 10.18 22.52
N ASN A 60 -2.91 10.38 23.72
CA ASN A 60 -2.58 11.70 24.24
C ASN A 60 -1.41 12.37 23.52
N ASN A 61 -0.52 11.57 22.91
CA ASN A 61 0.65 12.09 22.20
C ASN A 61 0.51 12.00 20.66
N GLY A 62 -0.61 11.52 20.16
CA GLY A 62 -0.87 11.30 18.74
C GLY A 62 -2.26 11.77 18.31
N SER A 63 -2.83 11.05 17.37
CA SER A 63 -4.18 11.29 16.86
C SER A 63 -5.00 10.01 16.94
N LYS A 64 -6.24 10.12 17.40
CA LYS A 64 -7.22 9.03 17.44
C LYS A 64 -8.38 9.37 16.50
N ALA A 65 -8.71 8.48 15.57
CA ALA A 65 -9.96 8.53 14.82
C ALA A 65 -11.13 8.02 15.68
N GLU A 66 -12.35 8.40 15.32
CA GLU A 66 -13.56 7.89 15.99
C GLU A 66 -13.69 6.38 15.78
N SER A 67 -13.48 5.91 14.55
CA SER A 67 -13.55 4.50 14.19
C SER A 67 -12.79 4.24 12.88
N LEU A 68 -12.54 2.97 12.60
CA LEU A 68 -12.12 2.48 11.29
C LEU A 68 -13.30 1.77 10.65
N ILE A 69 -13.78 2.28 9.51
CA ILE A 69 -14.88 1.66 8.76
C ILE A 69 -14.30 0.55 7.88
N PRO A 70 -14.64 -0.71 8.13
CA PRO A 70 -14.13 -1.83 7.33
C PRO A 70 -14.76 -1.82 5.93
N VAL A 71 -14.07 -2.45 4.98
CA VAL A 71 -14.65 -2.70 3.65
C VAL A 71 -15.64 -3.87 3.70
N PHE A 72 -16.56 -3.90 2.72
CA PHE A 72 -17.42 -5.07 2.53
C PHE A 72 -16.75 -6.08 1.58
N PRO A 73 -16.81 -7.38 1.91
CA PRO A 73 -17.37 -7.99 3.11
C PRO A 73 -16.46 -7.81 4.33
N THR A 74 -17.09 -7.58 5.49
CA THR A 74 -16.39 -7.34 6.75
C THR A 74 -15.83 -8.66 7.33
N LYS A 75 -14.75 -9.11 6.74
CA LYS A 75 -14.01 -10.34 7.09
C LYS A 75 -12.53 -10.03 7.27
N THR A 76 -11.81 -10.88 7.98
CA THR A 76 -10.40 -10.68 8.34
C THR A 76 -9.52 -10.44 7.11
N PHE A 77 -9.44 -11.41 6.20
CA PHE A 77 -8.52 -11.31 5.06
C PHE A 77 -8.89 -10.20 4.09
N PRO A 78 -10.14 -10.04 3.61
CA PRO A 78 -10.50 -8.92 2.75
C PRO A 78 -10.08 -7.56 3.30
N ASN A 79 -10.28 -7.33 4.62
CA ASN A 79 -9.93 -6.05 5.23
C ASN A 79 -8.43 -5.86 5.40
N HIS A 80 -7.69 -6.89 5.87
CA HIS A 80 -6.24 -6.76 6.04
C HIS A 80 -5.50 -6.60 4.72
N ILE A 81 -5.95 -7.27 3.66
CA ILE A 81 -5.38 -7.10 2.32
C ILE A 81 -5.72 -5.70 1.77
N THR A 82 -6.94 -5.21 1.99
CA THR A 82 -7.30 -3.83 1.62
C THR A 82 -6.40 -2.79 2.29
N ILE A 83 -6.10 -2.95 3.59
CA ILE A 83 -5.26 -2.00 4.34
C ILE A 83 -3.86 -1.90 3.71
N VAL A 84 -3.26 -3.01 3.32
CA VAL A 84 -1.87 -3.03 2.84
C VAL A 84 -1.71 -2.87 1.34
N THR A 85 -2.80 -2.98 0.58
CA THR A 85 -2.77 -2.79 -0.88
C THR A 85 -3.41 -1.48 -1.32
N GLY A 86 -4.23 -0.85 -0.46
CA GLY A 86 -5.04 0.32 -0.83
C GLY A 86 -6.15 0.00 -1.84
N ASN A 87 -6.44 -1.27 -2.10
CA ASN A 87 -7.44 -1.73 -3.05
C ASN A 87 -8.65 -2.35 -2.35
N TYR A 88 -9.82 -2.24 -2.96
CA TYR A 88 -11.01 -2.96 -2.51
C TYR A 88 -10.93 -4.46 -2.84
N PRO A 89 -11.70 -5.33 -2.14
CA PRO A 89 -11.69 -6.78 -2.36
C PRO A 89 -11.84 -7.24 -3.80
N GLN A 90 -12.66 -6.55 -4.57
CA GLN A 90 -12.87 -6.81 -6.01
C GLN A 90 -11.63 -6.56 -6.87
N ASN A 91 -10.66 -5.76 -6.38
CA ASN A 91 -9.45 -5.38 -7.12
C ASN A 91 -8.20 -6.11 -6.62
N HIS A 92 -8.21 -6.64 -5.39
CA HIS A 92 -7.10 -7.42 -4.86
C HIS A 92 -7.37 -8.93 -4.83
N GLY A 93 -8.55 -9.37 -5.28
CA GLY A 93 -8.91 -10.77 -5.48
C GLY A 93 -9.45 -11.50 -4.23
N ILE A 94 -9.14 -11.05 -3.01
CA ILE A 94 -9.57 -11.73 -1.78
C ILE A 94 -10.91 -11.18 -1.31
N ILE A 95 -12.00 -11.83 -1.71
CA ILE A 95 -13.37 -11.38 -1.42
C ILE A 95 -13.98 -12.04 -0.18
N ALA A 96 -13.37 -13.12 0.33
CA ALA A 96 -13.83 -13.83 1.53
C ALA A 96 -12.68 -14.59 2.20
N ASN A 97 -12.91 -15.01 3.47
CA ASN A 97 -12.00 -15.94 4.16
C ASN A 97 -12.07 -17.37 3.58
N ARG A 98 -13.14 -17.67 2.87
CA ARG A 98 -13.30 -18.89 2.07
C ARG A 98 -14.06 -18.53 0.80
N MET A 99 -13.53 -18.87 -0.36
CA MET A 99 -14.12 -18.64 -1.67
C MET A 99 -13.67 -19.71 -2.65
N TYR A 100 -14.48 -19.94 -3.68
CA TYR A 100 -14.12 -20.77 -4.82
C TYR A 100 -13.85 -19.87 -6.02
N ASP A 101 -12.77 -20.12 -6.73
CA ASP A 101 -12.44 -19.42 -7.96
C ASP A 101 -12.68 -20.35 -9.17
N PRO A 102 -13.62 -19.98 -10.08
CA PRO A 102 -13.93 -20.80 -11.23
C PRO A 102 -12.83 -20.81 -12.32
N ILE A 103 -11.91 -19.82 -12.29
CA ILE A 103 -10.80 -19.74 -13.25
C ILE A 103 -9.70 -20.73 -12.83
N PHE A 104 -9.41 -20.76 -11.53
CA PHE A 104 -8.42 -21.72 -10.99
C PHE A 104 -9.00 -23.11 -10.75
N ASP A 105 -10.34 -23.24 -10.70
CA ASP A 105 -11.08 -24.44 -10.27
C ASP A 105 -10.61 -24.92 -8.88
N GLU A 106 -10.41 -23.97 -7.96
CA GLU A 106 -9.86 -24.21 -6.64
C GLU A 106 -10.58 -23.43 -5.54
N ASP A 107 -10.54 -23.97 -4.33
CA ASP A 107 -10.99 -23.30 -3.11
C ASP A 107 -9.83 -22.54 -2.45
N TYR A 108 -10.05 -21.27 -2.17
CA TYR A 108 -9.26 -20.49 -1.22
C TYR A 108 -9.86 -20.57 0.17
N TYR A 109 -9.07 -20.80 1.20
CA TYR A 109 -9.50 -20.73 2.59
C TYR A 109 -8.33 -20.43 3.54
N ILE A 110 -8.63 -19.79 4.68
CA ILE A 110 -7.64 -19.31 5.67
C ILE A 110 -7.42 -20.27 6.84
N GLY A 111 -7.93 -21.49 6.75
CA GLY A 111 -7.82 -22.50 7.82
C GLY A 111 -6.39 -22.98 8.05
N GLN A 112 -6.16 -23.60 9.22
CA GLN A 112 -4.86 -24.16 9.56
C GLN A 112 -4.38 -25.15 8.49
N GLY A 113 -3.14 -24.99 8.05
CA GLY A 113 -2.54 -25.81 7.00
C GLY A 113 -3.01 -25.48 5.59
N SER A 114 -3.69 -24.36 5.40
CA SER A 114 -4.14 -23.89 4.10
C SER A 114 -2.96 -23.52 3.20
N LYS A 115 -2.79 -24.27 2.11
CA LYS A 115 -1.81 -23.97 1.07
C LYS A 115 -2.20 -22.76 0.22
N PRO A 116 -3.49 -22.55 -0.13
CA PRO A 116 -3.89 -21.40 -0.93
C PRO A 116 -3.49 -20.03 -0.36
N VAL A 117 -3.44 -19.88 0.98
CA VAL A 117 -3.01 -18.63 1.63
C VAL A 117 -1.57 -18.25 1.26
N LEU A 118 -0.73 -19.26 1.01
CA LEU A 118 0.70 -19.07 0.69
C LEU A 118 0.94 -18.91 -0.82
N ASP A 119 -0.09 -19.06 -1.65
CA ASP A 119 0.03 -18.99 -3.11
C ASP A 119 -0.30 -17.58 -3.61
N GLY A 120 0.72 -16.91 -4.12
CA GLY A 120 0.62 -15.53 -4.62
C GLY A 120 -0.37 -15.33 -5.76
N LYS A 121 -0.81 -16.42 -6.45
CA LYS A 121 -1.79 -16.32 -7.54
C LYS A 121 -3.14 -15.74 -7.11
N TRP A 122 -3.47 -15.85 -5.82
CA TRP A 122 -4.71 -15.36 -5.25
C TRP A 122 -4.73 -13.85 -5.00
N TYR A 123 -3.55 -13.19 -4.97
CA TYR A 123 -3.41 -11.80 -4.58
C TYR A 123 -3.10 -10.92 -5.79
N GLU A 124 -4.13 -10.25 -6.30
CA GLU A 124 -4.04 -9.47 -7.55
C GLU A 124 -3.48 -8.06 -7.34
N ALA A 125 -3.20 -7.66 -6.10
CA ALA A 125 -2.67 -6.34 -5.79
C ALA A 125 -1.40 -6.43 -4.95
N GLU A 126 -0.46 -5.52 -5.23
CA GLU A 126 0.83 -5.46 -4.56
C GLU A 126 0.68 -4.87 -3.14
N PRO A 127 1.15 -5.57 -2.09
CA PRO A 127 1.13 -5.04 -0.74
C PRO A 127 2.26 -4.04 -0.50
N VAL A 128 2.05 -3.14 0.46
CA VAL A 128 2.94 -2.02 0.78
C VAL A 128 4.39 -2.44 1.06
N TRP A 129 4.64 -3.59 1.66
CA TRP A 129 6.00 -4.06 1.92
C TRP A 129 6.78 -4.36 0.66
N VAL A 130 6.13 -4.86 -0.39
CA VAL A 130 6.75 -5.08 -1.71
C VAL A 130 7.08 -3.73 -2.36
N THR A 131 6.15 -2.77 -2.30
CA THR A 131 6.37 -1.41 -2.80
C THR A 131 7.55 -0.73 -2.09
N VAL A 132 7.66 -0.90 -0.77
CA VAL A 132 8.76 -0.38 0.06
C VAL A 132 10.10 -0.99 -0.37
N GLU A 133 10.18 -2.32 -0.54
CA GLU A 133 11.38 -3.02 -0.99
C GLU A 133 11.79 -2.60 -2.42
N LYS A 134 10.84 -2.48 -3.34
CA LYS A 134 11.09 -1.96 -4.70
C LYS A 134 11.64 -0.53 -4.70
N SER A 135 11.33 0.24 -3.67
CA SER A 135 11.85 1.60 -3.48
C SER A 135 13.25 1.63 -2.83
N GLY A 136 13.88 0.48 -2.63
CA GLY A 136 15.21 0.36 -2.01
C GLY A 136 15.24 0.54 -0.49
N LEU A 137 14.07 0.54 0.15
CA LEU A 137 13.91 0.54 1.60
C LEU A 137 13.77 -0.89 2.11
N LYS A 138 13.75 -1.05 3.44
CA LYS A 138 13.54 -2.36 4.07
C LYS A 138 12.14 -2.45 4.64
N ALA A 139 11.47 -3.56 4.43
CA ALA A 139 10.23 -3.91 5.06
C ALA A 139 10.38 -5.21 5.87
N MET A 140 9.57 -5.36 6.89
CA MET A 140 9.43 -6.59 7.67
C MET A 140 7.94 -6.77 7.97
N THR A 141 7.45 -7.98 7.78
CA THR A 141 6.10 -8.39 8.15
C THR A 141 6.17 -9.43 9.27
N MET A 142 5.17 -9.43 10.14
CA MET A 142 5.04 -10.41 11.21
C MET A 142 3.55 -10.72 11.38
N PHE A 143 3.14 -11.94 11.09
CA PHE A 143 1.77 -12.43 11.24
C PHE A 143 0.69 -11.59 10.55
N TRP A 144 1.07 -10.80 9.56
CA TRP A 144 0.06 -10.12 8.75
C TRP A 144 -0.63 -11.15 7.84
N PRO A 145 -1.97 -11.13 7.69
CA PRO A 145 -2.65 -12.00 6.74
C PRO A 145 -2.01 -11.99 5.36
N ALA A 146 -1.62 -13.14 4.85
CA ALA A 146 -0.93 -13.32 3.55
C ALA A 146 0.52 -12.78 3.51
N SER A 147 1.21 -12.71 4.62
CA SER A 147 2.63 -12.30 4.66
C SER A 147 3.61 -13.46 4.86
N ASP A 148 3.13 -14.68 4.96
CA ASP A 148 3.93 -15.88 5.21
C ASP A 148 4.65 -16.38 3.96
#